data_fd829b89a6cfd8b198c80e772ec0fde0
#
_entry.id   fd829b89a6cfd8b198c80e772ec0fde0
#
_cell.length_a   1.000
_cell.length_b   1.000
_cell.length_c   1.000
_cell.angle_alpha   90.00
_cell.angle_beta   90.00
_cell.angle_gamma   90.00
#
_symmetry.space_group_name_H-M   'P 1'
#
loop_
_entity.id
_entity.type
_entity.pdbx_description
1 polymer ?
#
loop_
_entity_poly.entity_id
_entity_poly.type
_entity_poly.pdbx_seq_one_letter_code
_entity_poly.pdbx_strand_id
1 'polypeptide(L)'
;MIFSKRDKDIHFDLYYKIVNISRDKGFYSKCKVPDTTDGRFEILLLHLIVLLRKLKKDGKEHLSQSIVDLMFSSIDLSFREEGVGDLSIPKKMKKVGMVFYGRSTSLEDIMDTPDVLKKKNLL
;
A
#
# COMPACT_ATOMS: atom_id res chain seq x y z
N MET A 1 10.67 19.83 -5.12
CA MET A 1 11.48 19.62 -3.92
C MET A 1 12.44 18.47 -4.13
N ILE A 2 13.68 18.66 -3.82
CA ILE A 2 14.71 17.63 -4.03
C ILE A 2 14.91 16.91 -2.69
N PHE A 3 14.69 15.60 -2.68
CA PHE A 3 14.98 14.78 -1.51
C PHE A 3 16.49 14.64 -1.34
N SER A 4 16.96 14.63 -0.10
CA SER A 4 18.34 14.27 0.17
C SER A 4 18.56 12.81 -0.21
N LYS A 5 19.82 12.43 -0.45
CA LYS A 5 20.17 11.03 -0.72
C LYS A 5 19.68 10.10 0.39
N ARG A 6 19.77 10.56 1.63
CA ARG A 6 19.35 9.82 2.82
C ARG A 6 17.83 9.56 2.80
N ASP A 7 17.03 10.56 2.41
CA ASP A 7 15.57 10.42 2.35
C ASP A 7 15.16 9.43 1.27
N LYS A 8 15.85 9.43 0.13
CA LYS A 8 15.60 8.46 -0.94
C LYS A 8 15.89 7.03 -0.49
N ASP A 9 16.96 6.82 0.24
CA ASP A 9 17.32 5.50 0.76
C ASP A 9 16.28 5.01 1.78
N ILE A 10 15.78 5.90 2.64
CA ILE A 10 14.80 5.55 3.65
C ILE A 10 13.49 5.08 3.03
N HIS A 11 12.98 5.77 2.00
CA HIS A 11 11.70 5.35 1.41
C HIS A 11 11.79 4.02 0.67
N PHE A 12 12.90 3.72 0.02
CA PHE A 12 13.15 2.40 -0.55
C PHE A 12 13.17 1.33 0.52
N ASP A 13 13.92 1.55 1.59
CA ASP A 13 14.05 0.59 2.68
C ASP A 13 12.71 0.28 3.32
N LEU A 14 11.91 1.29 3.60
CA LEU A 14 10.59 1.13 4.20
C LEU A 14 9.64 0.37 3.25
N TYR A 15 9.62 0.75 2.00
CA TYR A 15 8.75 0.11 1.02
C TYR A 15 9.08 -1.39 0.89
N TYR A 16 10.34 -1.74 0.74
CA TYR A 16 10.73 -3.14 0.58
C TYR A 16 10.55 -3.96 1.85
N LYS A 17 10.69 -3.34 3.02
CA LYS A 17 10.33 -4.00 4.28
C LYS A 17 8.85 -4.35 4.32
N ILE A 18 8.01 -3.41 3.91
CA ILE A 18 6.56 -3.65 3.85
C ILE A 18 6.22 -4.75 2.85
N VAL A 19 6.86 -4.74 1.67
CA VAL A 19 6.68 -5.80 0.68
C VAL A 19 7.04 -7.16 1.26
N ASN A 20 8.16 -7.26 1.96
CA ASN A 20 8.61 -8.51 2.56
C ASN A 20 7.67 -8.99 3.67
N ILE A 21 7.19 -8.09 4.51
CA ILE A 21 6.23 -8.42 5.57
C ILE A 21 4.92 -8.92 4.95
N SER A 22 4.45 -8.27 3.89
CA SER A 22 3.20 -8.64 3.24
C SER A 22 3.25 -10.00 2.55
N ARG A 23 4.45 -10.53 2.29
CA ARG A 23 4.67 -11.84 1.69
C ARG A 23 4.72 -12.97 2.71
N ASP A 24 4.51 -12.68 3.99
CA ASP A 24 4.53 -13.70 5.03
C ASP A 24 3.48 -14.77 4.74
N LYS A 25 3.89 -16.02 4.76
CA LYS A 25 3.02 -17.17 4.46
C LYS A 25 1.84 -17.28 5.40
N GLY A 26 1.94 -16.73 6.60
CA GLY A 26 0.87 -16.75 7.58
C GLY A 26 -0.42 -16.09 7.11
N PHE A 27 -0.32 -15.05 6.26
CA PHE A 27 -1.49 -14.39 5.71
C PHE A 27 -2.28 -15.31 4.77
N TYR A 28 -1.59 -16.21 4.09
CA TYR A 28 -2.20 -17.10 3.10
C TYR A 28 -2.65 -18.43 3.70
N SER A 29 -1.93 -18.93 4.71
CA SER A 29 -2.25 -20.20 5.35
C SER A 29 -3.18 -20.07 6.57
N LYS A 30 -2.92 -19.09 7.44
CA LYS A 30 -3.68 -18.90 8.69
C LYS A 30 -4.86 -17.95 8.54
N CYS A 31 -4.68 -16.86 7.81
CA CYS A 31 -5.73 -15.86 7.61
C CYS A 31 -6.60 -16.15 6.39
N LYS A 32 -6.31 -17.21 5.66
CA LYS A 32 -7.05 -17.66 4.48
C LYS A 32 -7.17 -16.60 3.37
N VAL A 33 -6.18 -15.72 3.26
CA VAL A 33 -6.10 -14.79 2.14
C VAL A 33 -5.68 -15.59 0.90
N PRO A 34 -6.38 -15.45 -0.24
CA PRO A 34 -5.97 -16.15 -1.46
C PRO A 34 -4.55 -15.76 -1.88
N ASP A 35 -3.70 -16.74 -2.16
CA ASP A 35 -2.35 -16.50 -2.67
C ASP A 35 -2.41 -16.24 -4.17
N THR A 36 -3.04 -15.13 -4.53
CA THR A 36 -3.22 -14.65 -5.89
C THR A 36 -2.61 -13.26 -6.00
N THR A 37 -2.45 -12.74 -7.20
CA THR A 37 -1.99 -11.37 -7.41
C THR A 37 -2.87 -10.36 -6.66
N ASP A 38 -4.18 -10.53 -6.73
CA ASP A 38 -5.12 -9.64 -6.05
C ASP A 38 -5.02 -9.75 -4.52
N GLY A 39 -4.90 -10.97 -3.99
CA GLY A 39 -4.74 -11.19 -2.56
C GLY A 39 -3.44 -10.61 -2.02
N ARG A 40 -2.35 -10.80 -2.77
CA ARG A 40 -1.04 -10.21 -2.44
C ARG A 40 -1.09 -8.69 -2.44
N PHE A 41 -1.75 -8.11 -3.42
CA PHE A 41 -1.92 -6.66 -3.51
C PHE A 41 -2.71 -6.13 -2.32
N GLU A 42 -3.81 -6.78 -1.94
CA GLU A 42 -4.62 -6.36 -0.79
C GLU A 42 -3.82 -6.37 0.52
N ILE A 43 -3.01 -7.39 0.75
CA ILE A 43 -2.16 -7.46 1.96
C ILE A 43 -1.10 -6.37 1.95
N LEU A 44 -0.44 -6.16 0.82
CA LEU A 44 0.54 -5.07 0.67
C LEU A 44 -0.12 -3.72 0.96
N LEU A 45 -1.29 -3.51 0.40
CA LEU A 45 -2.03 -2.26 0.52
C LEU A 45 -2.40 -1.96 1.96
N LEU A 46 -2.89 -2.94 2.70
CA LEU A 46 -3.23 -2.78 4.12
C LEU A 46 -2.02 -2.32 4.94
N HIS A 47 -0.89 -3.00 4.78
CA HIS A 47 0.32 -2.64 5.51
C HIS A 47 0.81 -1.25 5.12
N LEU A 48 0.77 -0.95 3.82
CA LEU A 48 1.24 0.31 3.30
C LEU A 48 0.40 1.48 3.82
N ILE A 49 -0.92 1.36 3.79
CA ILE A 49 -1.82 2.42 4.26
C ILE A 49 -1.60 2.72 5.74
N VAL A 50 -1.41 1.70 6.57
CA VAL A 50 -1.12 1.89 8.00
C VAL A 50 0.19 2.66 8.18
N LEU A 51 1.23 2.28 7.43
CA LEU A 51 2.51 3.00 7.47
C LEU A 51 2.37 4.46 7.03
N LEU A 52 1.67 4.69 5.93
CA LEU A 52 1.48 6.04 5.40
C LEU A 52 0.74 6.93 6.38
N ARG A 53 -0.27 6.39 7.06
CA ARG A 53 -1.00 7.11 8.09
C ARG A 53 -0.08 7.52 9.24
N LYS A 54 0.77 6.59 9.70
CA LYS A 54 1.74 6.86 10.77
C LYS A 54 2.71 7.97 10.35
N LEU A 55 3.23 7.90 9.14
CA LEU A 55 4.17 8.91 8.63
C LEU A 55 3.54 10.29 8.56
N LYS A 56 2.29 10.38 8.13
CA LYS A 56 1.56 11.66 8.10
C LYS A 56 1.38 12.23 9.50
N LYS A 57 1.02 11.39 10.48
CA LYS A 57 0.88 11.83 11.88
C LYS A 57 2.19 12.35 12.46
N ASP A 58 3.30 11.78 12.05
CA ASP A 58 4.63 12.18 12.51
C ASP A 58 5.19 13.38 11.72
N GLY A 59 4.40 13.98 10.85
CA GLY A 59 4.81 15.14 10.05
C GLY A 59 5.72 14.80 8.89
N LYS A 60 5.76 13.53 8.48
CA LYS A 60 6.64 13.05 7.40
C LYS A 60 5.88 12.86 6.10
N GLU A 61 5.15 13.89 5.68
CA GLU A 61 4.32 13.83 4.48
C GLU A 61 5.11 13.59 3.20
N HIS A 62 6.31 14.17 3.09
CA HIS A 62 7.16 13.96 1.91
C HIS A 62 7.60 12.51 1.79
N LEU A 63 7.95 11.90 2.89
CA LEU A 63 8.33 10.49 2.90
C LEU A 63 7.13 9.61 2.53
N SER A 64 5.97 9.91 3.07
CA SER A 64 4.72 9.24 2.73
C SER A 64 4.45 9.30 1.23
N GLN A 65 4.55 10.50 0.64
CA GLN A 65 4.32 10.67 -0.80
C GLN A 65 5.35 9.92 -1.64
N SER A 66 6.60 9.90 -1.22
CA SER A 66 7.66 9.16 -1.92
C SER A 66 7.37 7.66 -1.95
N ILE A 67 6.84 7.13 -0.86
CA ILE A 67 6.48 5.71 -0.78
C ILE A 67 5.30 5.40 -1.69
N VAL A 68 4.29 6.27 -1.73
CA VAL A 68 3.15 6.12 -2.66
C VAL A 68 3.63 6.13 -4.11
N ASP A 69 4.49 7.07 -4.46
CA ASP A 69 5.04 7.18 -5.83
C ASP A 69 5.81 5.91 -6.19
N LEU A 70 6.60 5.39 -5.26
CA LEU A 70 7.35 4.16 -5.47
C LEU A 70 6.43 2.95 -5.67
N MET A 71 5.36 2.86 -4.89
CA MET A 71 4.36 1.80 -5.06
C MET A 71 3.75 1.84 -6.46
N PHE A 72 3.27 3.00 -6.91
CA PHE A 72 2.66 3.12 -8.23
C PHE A 72 3.65 2.82 -9.34
N SER A 73 4.90 3.30 -9.22
CA SER A 73 5.95 3.01 -10.20
C SER A 73 6.25 1.51 -10.28
N SER A 74 6.30 0.84 -9.14
CA SER A 74 6.57 -0.60 -9.07
C SER A 74 5.44 -1.43 -9.69
N ILE A 75 4.19 -1.02 -9.47
CA ILE A 75 3.03 -1.71 -10.05
C ILE A 75 3.00 -1.51 -11.57
N ASP A 76 3.25 -0.28 -12.03
CA ASP A 76 3.35 0.02 -13.46
C ASP A 76 4.39 -0.88 -14.13
N LEU A 77 5.58 -0.97 -13.55
CA LEU A 77 6.66 -1.82 -14.06
C LEU A 77 6.23 -3.29 -14.09
N SER A 78 5.54 -3.77 -13.05
CA SER A 78 5.03 -5.14 -13.00
C SER A 78 4.08 -5.43 -14.14
N PHE A 79 3.18 -4.52 -14.47
CA PHE A 79 2.28 -4.69 -15.61
C PHE A 79 3.04 -4.80 -16.92
N ARG A 80 4.07 -3.96 -17.11
CA ARG A 80 4.91 -3.99 -18.32
C ARG A 80 5.68 -5.31 -18.42
N GLU A 81 6.21 -5.79 -17.32
CA GLU A 81 6.93 -7.07 -17.27
C GLU A 81 6.01 -8.26 -17.55
N GLU A 82 4.74 -8.16 -17.16
CA GLU A 82 3.73 -9.19 -17.45
C GLU A 82 3.23 -9.14 -18.90
N GLY A 83 3.68 -8.18 -19.69
CA GLY A 83 3.32 -8.09 -21.09
C GLY A 83 2.08 -7.26 -21.38
N VAL A 84 1.62 -6.47 -20.42
CA VAL A 84 0.49 -5.56 -20.64
C VAL A 84 0.91 -4.47 -21.64
N GLY A 85 0.11 -4.28 -22.70
CA GLY A 85 0.40 -3.30 -23.73
C GLY A 85 0.28 -1.85 -23.21
N ASP A 86 1.07 -0.95 -23.80
CA ASP A 86 1.16 0.44 -23.39
C ASP A 86 -0.19 1.15 -23.33
N LEU A 87 -1.11 0.80 -24.22
CA LEU A 87 -2.44 1.43 -24.27
C LEU A 87 -3.35 0.96 -23.12
N SER A 88 -3.09 -0.21 -22.57
CA SER A 88 -3.88 -0.79 -21.47
C SER A 88 -3.38 -0.38 -20.09
N ILE A 89 -2.12 0.02 -19.96
CA ILE A 89 -1.51 0.35 -18.67
C ILE A 89 -2.21 1.51 -17.96
N PRO A 90 -2.51 2.65 -18.61
CA PRO A 90 -3.21 3.75 -17.93
C PRO A 90 -4.54 3.33 -17.32
N LYS A 91 -5.30 2.49 -18.03
CA LYS A 91 -6.59 1.98 -17.54
C LYS A 91 -6.42 1.10 -16.31
N LYS A 92 -5.41 0.22 -16.32
CA LYS A 92 -5.11 -0.64 -15.18
C LYS A 92 -4.59 0.17 -13.99
N MET A 93 -3.73 1.16 -14.24
CA MET A 93 -3.22 2.03 -13.18
C MET A 93 -4.33 2.88 -12.56
N LYS A 94 -5.31 3.30 -13.34
CA LYS A 94 -6.48 4.01 -12.81
C LYS A 94 -7.25 3.13 -11.83
N LYS A 95 -7.46 1.85 -12.14
CA LYS A 95 -8.10 0.91 -11.23
C LYS A 95 -7.31 0.72 -9.94
N VAL A 96 -6.00 0.60 -10.04
CA VAL A 96 -5.11 0.50 -8.88
C VAL A 96 -5.28 1.74 -7.99
N GLY A 97 -5.27 2.92 -8.57
CA GLY A 97 -5.49 4.18 -7.85
C GLY A 97 -6.84 4.22 -7.13
N MET A 98 -7.89 3.78 -7.79
CA MET A 98 -9.24 3.73 -7.20
C MET A 98 -9.30 2.78 -6.01
N VAL A 99 -8.68 1.61 -6.11
CA VAL A 99 -8.62 0.65 -5.01
C VAL A 99 -7.82 1.23 -3.86
N PHE A 100 -6.67 1.82 -4.14
CA PHE A 100 -5.82 2.44 -3.12
C PHE A 100 -6.57 3.52 -2.34
N TYR A 101 -7.18 4.47 -3.04
CA TYR A 101 -7.91 5.57 -2.38
C TYR A 101 -9.14 5.06 -1.64
N GLY A 102 -9.85 4.09 -2.19
CA GLY A 102 -11.00 3.49 -1.53
C GLY A 102 -10.63 2.78 -0.23
N ARG A 103 -9.55 2.01 -0.23
CA ARG A 103 -9.04 1.34 0.97
C ARG A 103 -8.51 2.34 1.99
N SER A 104 -7.81 3.39 1.53
CA SER A 104 -7.31 4.45 2.41
C SER A 104 -8.45 5.12 3.17
N THR A 105 -9.50 5.51 2.46
CA THR A 105 -10.66 6.16 3.07
C THR A 105 -11.36 5.23 4.06
N SER A 106 -11.57 3.98 3.70
CA SER A 106 -12.22 3.00 4.58
C SER A 106 -11.42 2.76 5.86
N LEU A 107 -10.10 2.65 5.76
CA LEU A 107 -9.24 2.43 6.92
C LEU A 107 -9.16 3.67 7.79
N GLU A 108 -9.12 4.87 7.21
CA GLU A 108 -9.16 6.11 7.98
C GLU A 108 -10.45 6.22 8.80
N ASP A 109 -11.58 5.91 8.22
CA ASP A 109 -12.86 5.92 8.92
C ASP A 109 -12.85 4.94 10.09
N ILE A 110 -12.35 3.73 9.90
CA ILE A 110 -12.26 2.72 10.95
C ILE A 110 -11.29 3.16 12.05
N MET A 111 -10.12 3.67 11.68
CA MET A 111 -9.07 4.05 12.64
C MET A 111 -9.41 5.32 13.40
N ASP A 112 -10.25 6.20 12.85
CA ASP A 112 -10.70 7.43 13.51
C ASP A 112 -11.94 7.21 14.37
N THR A 113 -12.57 6.03 14.29
CA THR A 113 -13.71 5.68 15.13
C THR A 113 -13.25 5.42 16.56
N PRO A 114 -14.01 5.85 17.60
CA PRO A 114 -13.69 5.55 18.99
C PRO A 114 -13.52 4.04 19.21
N ASP A 115 -12.59 3.67 20.10
CA ASP A 115 -12.23 2.27 20.33
C ASP A 115 -13.41 1.36 20.65
N VAL A 116 -14.38 1.86 21.40
CA VAL A 116 -15.59 1.11 21.76
C VAL A 116 -16.38 0.72 20.51
N LEU A 117 -16.51 1.65 19.57
CA LEU A 117 -17.21 1.40 18.31
C LEU A 117 -16.41 0.50 17.40
N LYS A 118 -15.08 0.65 17.38
CA LYS A 118 -14.19 -0.23 16.62
C LYS A 118 -14.35 -1.67 17.04
N LYS A 119 -14.36 -1.93 18.34
CA LYS A 119 -14.51 -3.28 18.89
C LYS A 119 -15.85 -3.90 18.48
N LYS A 120 -16.93 -3.12 18.49
CA LYS A 120 -18.25 -3.60 18.05
C LYS A 120 -18.29 -3.88 16.56
N ASN A 121 -17.64 -3.07 15.75
CA ASN A 121 -17.68 -3.21 14.30
C ASN A 121 -16.78 -4.33 13.78
N LEU A 122 -15.76 -4.71 14.56
CA LEU A 122 -14.85 -5.77 14.19
C LEU A 122 -15.29 -7.16 14.66
N LEU A 123 -16.28 -7.20 15.51
CA LEU A 123 -16.86 -8.46 15.97
C LEU A 123 -18.01 -8.90 15.07
#